data_aab59a48414b5f4f9e2ce3fee554e6b9
#
_entry.id   aab59a48414b5f4f9e2ce3fee554e6b9
#
_cell.length_a   1.000
_cell.length_b   1.000
_cell.length_c   1.000
_cell.angle_alpha   90.00
_cell.angle_beta   90.00
_cell.angle_gamma   90.00
#
_symmetry.space_group_name_H-M   'P 1'
#
loop_
_entity.id
_entity.type
_entity.pdbx_description
1 polymer ?
#
loop_
_entity_poly.entity_id
_entity_poly.type
_entity_poly.pdbx_seq_one_letter_code
_entity_poly.pdbx_strand_id
1 'polypeptide(L)'
;MKLRLLLTLSILGFVSSAAPAAAATDSCKLTARTALQSCQVAAQSDHLLAQGKCANVADFAQRGACQQQASAGTKDALGQCRAQHSVRQGACPRFGPEPYDPAIDPANFVDRIDNPYFPLAPGTNYVYEGQSAGGLVHTEFHVTHKTKRILGVTTVEVHDTVTTNGKLTEDTLDWFAQDRDGNVWYFGENTEELIGGRPSTLAGTFTAGENGARPGIIMKAHPAIGRSERHV
;
A
#
# COMPACT_ATOMS: atom_id res chain seq x y z
N MET A 1 89.16 -14.63 1.65
CA MET A 1 88.16 -13.93 2.49
C MET A 1 86.84 -13.91 1.74
N LYS A 2 85.90 -14.81 2.08
CA LYS A 2 84.62 -14.92 1.39
C LYS A 2 83.53 -14.26 2.28
N LEU A 3 83.00 -13.13 1.82
CA LEU A 3 81.94 -12.40 2.48
C LEU A 3 80.55 -13.03 2.10
N ARG A 4 79.86 -13.61 3.11
CA ARG A 4 78.48 -14.14 2.93
C ARG A 4 77.50 -13.03 3.26
N LEU A 5 76.71 -12.63 2.25
CA LEU A 5 75.60 -11.69 2.40
C LEU A 5 74.37 -12.49 2.82
N LEU A 6 73.87 -12.25 4.03
CA LEU A 6 72.62 -12.80 4.54
C LEU A 6 71.45 -11.88 4.10
N LEU A 7 70.62 -12.35 3.19
CA LEU A 7 69.34 -11.71 2.84
C LEU A 7 68.30 -12.12 3.89
N THR A 8 67.82 -11.19 4.69
CA THR A 8 66.66 -11.36 5.55
C THR A 8 65.38 -11.02 4.76
N LEU A 9 64.56 -12.03 4.51
CA LEU A 9 63.28 -11.89 3.85
C LEU A 9 62.22 -11.49 4.88
N SER A 10 61.82 -10.21 4.91
CA SER A 10 60.70 -9.72 5.76
C SER A 10 59.38 -10.05 5.08
N ILE A 11 58.62 -10.97 5.67
CA ILE A 11 57.25 -11.29 5.24
C ILE A 11 56.32 -10.26 5.89
N LEU A 12 55.85 -9.26 5.14
CA LEU A 12 54.73 -8.41 5.55
C LEU A 12 53.45 -9.23 5.46
N GLY A 13 52.92 -9.62 6.62
CA GLY A 13 51.56 -10.21 6.70
C GLY A 13 50.51 -9.14 6.45
N PHE A 14 49.78 -9.24 5.34
CA PHE A 14 48.55 -8.48 5.11
C PHE A 14 47.47 -9.03 6.02
N VAL A 15 47.15 -8.32 7.10
CA VAL A 15 45.96 -8.57 7.90
C VAL A 15 44.76 -7.95 7.12
N SER A 16 44.03 -8.79 6.39
CA SER A 16 42.77 -8.39 5.74
C SER A 16 41.72 -8.26 6.85
N SER A 17 41.46 -7.04 7.29
CA SER A 17 40.32 -6.75 8.16
C SER A 17 39.06 -6.80 7.31
N ALA A 18 38.34 -7.92 7.38
CA ALA A 18 36.96 -7.99 6.85
C ALA A 18 36.11 -7.02 7.65
N ALA A 19 35.60 -5.96 6.99
CA ALA A 19 34.62 -5.09 7.58
C ALA A 19 33.35 -5.94 7.91
N PRO A 20 32.72 -5.74 9.09
CA PRO A 20 31.48 -6.46 9.40
C PRO A 20 30.44 -6.14 8.33
N ALA A 21 29.87 -7.17 7.71
CA ALA A 21 28.75 -7.01 6.80
C ALA A 21 27.64 -6.28 7.58
N ALA A 22 27.21 -5.11 7.06
CA ALA A 22 26.09 -4.40 7.63
C ALA A 22 24.90 -5.38 7.66
N ALA A 23 24.29 -5.58 8.84
CA ALA A 23 23.12 -6.43 8.96
C ALA A 23 22.05 -5.94 7.99
N ALA A 24 21.59 -6.83 7.11
CA ALA A 24 20.55 -6.49 6.13
C ALA A 24 19.34 -5.92 6.88
N THR A 25 18.86 -4.76 6.45
CA THR A 25 17.72 -4.10 7.07
C THR A 25 16.49 -4.93 6.77
N ASP A 26 15.76 -5.36 7.81
CA ASP A 26 14.46 -6.04 7.66
C ASP A 26 13.42 -5.07 7.08
N SER A 27 13.24 -5.13 5.76
CA SER A 27 12.39 -4.22 5.00
C SER A 27 10.93 -4.28 5.44
N CYS A 28 10.43 -5.46 5.80
CA CYS A 28 9.06 -5.61 6.29
C CYS A 28 8.86 -4.86 7.62
N LYS A 29 9.76 -5.06 8.58
CA LYS A 29 9.68 -4.36 9.87
C LYS A 29 9.92 -2.86 9.73
N LEU A 30 10.78 -2.44 8.80
CA LEU A 30 11.00 -1.01 8.53
C LEU A 30 9.71 -0.40 7.99
N THR A 31 9.09 -1.02 6.97
CA THR A 31 7.82 -0.56 6.39
C THR A 31 6.70 -0.50 7.45
N ALA A 32 6.57 -1.53 8.29
CA ALA A 32 5.59 -1.54 9.37
C ALA A 32 5.79 -0.38 10.36
N ARG A 33 7.04 -0.05 10.71
CA ARG A 33 7.37 1.07 11.61
C ARG A 33 7.11 2.42 10.97
N THR A 34 7.49 2.63 9.70
CA THR A 34 7.22 3.89 9.00
C THR A 34 5.73 4.12 8.79
N ALA A 35 4.96 3.06 8.50
CA ALA A 35 3.51 3.13 8.44
C ALA A 35 2.87 3.52 9.80
N LEU A 36 3.41 3.02 10.93
CA LEU A 36 2.98 3.45 12.26
C LEU A 36 3.24 4.94 12.47
N GLN A 37 4.43 5.42 12.13
CA GLN A 37 4.78 6.83 12.27
C GLN A 37 3.86 7.72 11.43
N SER A 38 3.62 7.35 10.17
CA SER A 38 2.70 8.07 9.28
C SER A 38 1.29 8.14 9.88
N CYS A 39 0.74 7.01 10.34
CA CYS A 39 -0.58 6.95 10.97
C CYS A 39 -0.66 7.87 12.22
N GLN A 40 0.39 7.87 13.06
CA GLN A 40 0.42 8.71 14.26
C GLN A 40 0.47 10.21 13.93
N VAL A 41 1.22 10.60 12.89
CA VAL A 41 1.28 12.00 12.41
C VAL A 41 -0.07 12.42 11.85
N ALA A 42 -0.73 11.56 11.07
CA ALA A 42 -2.09 11.82 10.57
C ALA A 42 -3.08 12.03 11.72
N ALA A 43 -3.10 11.16 12.72
CA ALA A 43 -3.97 11.32 13.91
C ALA A 43 -3.71 12.61 14.68
N GLN A 44 -2.46 13.07 14.73
CA GLN A 44 -2.10 14.36 15.34
C GLN A 44 -2.59 15.54 14.49
N SER A 45 -2.45 15.46 13.16
CA SER A 45 -2.97 16.46 12.23
C SER A 45 -4.48 16.63 12.39
N ASP A 46 -5.22 15.52 12.41
CA ASP A 46 -6.67 15.52 12.60
C ASP A 46 -7.07 16.12 13.95
N HIS A 47 -6.30 15.85 15.00
CA HIS A 47 -6.51 16.47 16.31
C HIS A 47 -6.43 18.01 16.27
N LEU A 48 -5.39 18.54 15.60
CA LEU A 48 -5.21 19.99 15.44
C LEU A 48 -6.36 20.63 14.66
N LEU A 49 -6.81 19.96 13.59
CA LEU A 49 -7.97 20.41 12.82
C LEU A 49 -9.25 20.38 13.68
N ALA A 50 -9.45 19.34 14.48
CA ALA A 50 -10.59 19.24 15.41
C ALA A 50 -10.54 20.35 16.48
N GLN A 51 -9.37 20.64 17.04
CA GLN A 51 -9.20 21.77 17.99
C GLN A 51 -9.57 23.11 17.33
N GLY A 52 -9.13 23.34 16.07
CA GLY A 52 -9.51 24.55 15.32
C GLY A 52 -11.02 24.66 15.10
N LYS A 53 -11.70 23.54 14.81
CA LYS A 53 -13.17 23.49 14.73
C LYS A 53 -13.81 23.83 16.09
N CYS A 54 -13.33 23.26 17.18
CA CYS A 54 -13.84 23.53 18.54
C CYS A 54 -13.66 24.98 18.96
N ALA A 55 -12.60 25.68 18.49
CA ALA A 55 -12.38 27.09 18.76
C ALA A 55 -13.51 28.01 18.24
N ASN A 56 -14.22 27.55 17.18
CA ASN A 56 -15.37 28.29 16.61
C ASN A 56 -16.71 28.02 17.33
N VAL A 57 -16.74 27.19 18.40
CA VAL A 57 -17.94 26.95 19.20
C VAL A 57 -18.08 28.11 20.20
N ALA A 58 -19.14 28.89 20.09
CA ALA A 58 -19.34 30.10 20.90
C ALA A 58 -19.62 29.79 22.38
N ASP A 59 -20.45 28.78 22.64
CA ASP A 59 -20.79 28.36 24.02
C ASP A 59 -19.59 27.67 24.69
N PHE A 60 -19.25 28.13 25.89
CA PHE A 60 -18.07 27.66 26.62
C PHE A 60 -18.16 26.18 27.03
N ALA A 61 -19.34 25.72 27.47
CA ALA A 61 -19.52 24.34 27.91
C ALA A 61 -19.48 23.38 26.72
N GLN A 62 -20.12 23.73 25.59
CA GLN A 62 -20.08 22.98 24.36
C GLN A 62 -18.67 22.96 23.74
N ARG A 63 -17.92 24.08 23.87
CA ARG A 63 -16.51 24.12 23.44
C ARG A 63 -15.65 23.12 24.22
N GLY A 64 -15.83 23.08 25.54
CA GLY A 64 -15.16 22.12 26.42
C GLY A 64 -15.48 20.66 26.04
N ALA A 65 -16.76 20.36 25.80
CA ALA A 65 -17.19 19.03 25.33
C ALA A 65 -16.60 18.67 23.97
N CYS A 66 -16.56 19.60 23.03
CA CYS A 66 -15.93 19.42 21.73
C CYS A 66 -14.43 19.07 21.87
N GLN A 67 -13.69 19.77 22.72
CA GLN A 67 -12.26 19.51 22.96
C GLN A 67 -12.02 18.13 23.61
N GLN A 68 -12.89 17.72 24.53
CA GLN A 68 -12.83 16.38 25.10
C GLN A 68 -13.08 15.31 24.06
N GLN A 69 -14.08 15.50 23.18
CA GLN A 69 -14.37 14.58 22.08
C GLN A 69 -13.20 14.49 21.09
N ALA A 70 -12.59 15.62 20.71
CA ALA A 70 -11.41 15.64 19.84
C ALA A 70 -10.24 14.84 20.46
N SER A 71 -10.01 15.00 21.78
CA SER A 71 -8.96 14.28 22.50
C SER A 71 -9.26 12.77 22.58
N ALA A 72 -10.52 12.39 22.82
CA ALA A 72 -10.93 10.98 22.84
C ALA A 72 -10.74 10.34 21.46
N GLY A 73 -11.20 11.00 20.39
CA GLY A 73 -11.04 10.52 19.00
C GLY A 73 -9.56 10.33 18.63
N THR A 74 -8.68 11.26 19.04
CA THR A 74 -7.24 11.12 18.82
C THR A 74 -6.66 9.90 19.55
N LYS A 75 -7.07 9.67 20.82
CA LYS A 75 -6.64 8.49 21.58
C LYS A 75 -7.05 7.19 20.89
N ASP A 76 -8.26 7.14 20.36
CA ASP A 76 -8.79 5.98 19.64
C ASP A 76 -8.03 5.76 18.32
N ALA A 77 -7.79 6.81 17.54
CA ALA A 77 -7.00 6.76 16.31
C ALA A 77 -5.57 6.24 16.58
N LEU A 78 -4.90 6.75 17.62
CA LEU A 78 -3.59 6.25 18.03
C LEU A 78 -3.63 4.78 18.50
N GLY A 79 -4.75 4.35 19.08
CA GLY A 79 -5.01 2.93 19.39
C GLY A 79 -5.07 2.08 18.15
N GLN A 80 -5.80 2.52 17.13
CA GLN A 80 -5.89 1.84 15.83
C GLN A 80 -4.55 1.78 15.11
N CYS A 81 -3.75 2.87 15.13
CA CYS A 81 -2.40 2.86 14.55
C CYS A 81 -1.52 1.76 15.17
N ARG A 82 -1.57 1.59 16.50
CA ARG A 82 -0.82 0.52 17.19
C ARG A 82 -1.34 -0.87 16.84
N ALA A 83 -2.65 -1.05 16.75
CA ALA A 83 -3.27 -2.32 16.36
C ALA A 83 -2.85 -2.72 14.94
N GLN A 84 -2.94 -1.81 13.98
CA GLN A 84 -2.47 -2.03 12.60
C GLN A 84 -0.97 -2.38 12.55
N HIS A 85 -0.14 -1.67 13.33
CA HIS A 85 1.29 -1.98 13.41
C HIS A 85 1.55 -3.39 13.92
N SER A 86 0.83 -3.82 14.97
CA SER A 86 0.94 -5.18 15.49
C SER A 86 0.59 -6.24 14.44
N VAL A 87 -0.48 -6.03 13.67
CA VAL A 87 -0.88 -6.93 12.57
C VAL A 87 0.21 -6.98 11.49
N ARG A 88 0.72 -5.82 11.05
CA ARG A 88 1.80 -5.74 10.04
C ARG A 88 3.07 -6.45 10.52
N GLN A 89 3.48 -6.23 11.77
CA GLN A 89 4.64 -6.93 12.33
C GLN A 89 4.42 -8.44 12.43
N GLY A 90 3.22 -8.89 12.81
CA GLY A 90 2.84 -10.30 12.85
C GLY A 90 2.84 -10.98 11.48
N ALA A 91 2.69 -10.22 10.39
CA ALA A 91 2.76 -10.72 9.02
C ALA A 91 4.21 -10.88 8.52
N CYS A 92 5.16 -10.11 9.04
CA CYS A 92 6.55 -10.10 8.55
C CYS A 92 7.25 -11.48 8.53
N PRO A 93 7.05 -12.40 9.51
CA PRO A 93 7.63 -13.74 9.41
C PRO A 93 7.19 -14.54 8.18
N ARG A 94 6.00 -14.24 7.64
CA ARG A 94 5.48 -14.90 6.42
C ARG A 94 6.07 -14.31 5.15
N PHE A 95 6.38 -13.01 5.16
CA PHE A 95 6.86 -12.28 3.98
C PHE A 95 8.38 -12.22 3.87
N GLY A 96 9.11 -12.52 4.95
CA GLY A 96 10.56 -12.42 5.01
C GLY A 96 11.08 -11.00 5.13
N PRO A 97 12.40 -10.84 5.39
CA PRO A 97 13.03 -9.54 5.61
C PRO A 97 13.39 -8.79 4.32
N GLU A 98 13.42 -9.50 3.17
CA GLU A 98 13.87 -8.93 1.91
C GLU A 98 12.92 -7.85 1.37
N PRO A 99 13.41 -6.86 0.60
CA PRO A 99 12.57 -5.93 -0.12
C PRO A 99 11.58 -6.64 -1.03
N TYR A 100 10.38 -6.08 -1.17
CA TYR A 100 9.44 -6.51 -2.19
C TYR A 100 9.79 -5.81 -3.50
N ASP A 101 10.36 -6.54 -4.43
CA ASP A 101 10.77 -6.02 -5.75
C ASP A 101 10.53 -7.09 -6.82
N PRO A 102 9.26 -7.33 -7.20
CA PRO A 102 8.93 -8.34 -8.20
C PRO A 102 9.50 -7.94 -9.57
N ALA A 103 10.14 -8.90 -10.25
CA ALA A 103 10.59 -8.69 -11.61
C ALA A 103 9.37 -8.65 -12.55
N ILE A 104 9.16 -7.52 -13.23
CA ILE A 104 8.08 -7.34 -14.20
C ILE A 104 8.66 -7.43 -15.60
N ASP A 105 8.43 -8.56 -16.26
CA ASP A 105 8.70 -8.75 -17.70
C ASP A 105 7.39 -8.58 -18.46
N PRO A 106 7.23 -7.53 -19.29
CA PRO A 106 6.02 -7.32 -20.10
C PRO A 106 5.66 -8.50 -21.00
N ALA A 107 6.65 -9.29 -21.45
CA ALA A 107 6.41 -10.47 -22.28
C ALA A 107 5.71 -11.61 -21.51
N ASN A 108 5.69 -11.56 -20.18
CA ASN A 108 5.00 -12.52 -19.33
C ASN A 108 3.51 -12.19 -19.11
N PHE A 109 3.01 -11.09 -19.67
CA PHE A 109 1.61 -10.70 -19.52
C PHE A 109 0.81 -10.98 -20.80
N VAL A 110 -0.49 -11.22 -20.64
CA VAL A 110 -1.45 -11.45 -21.72
C VAL A 110 -2.39 -10.25 -21.86
N ASP A 111 -3.07 -10.15 -23.00
CA ASP A 111 -3.94 -9.01 -23.36
C ASP A 111 -5.37 -9.13 -22.82
N ARG A 112 -5.67 -10.18 -22.05
CA ARG A 112 -6.98 -10.41 -21.44
C ARG A 112 -6.84 -10.81 -19.99
N ILE A 113 -7.89 -10.59 -19.20
CA ILE A 113 -8.00 -11.06 -17.83
C ILE A 113 -9.20 -12.00 -17.75
N ASP A 114 -8.91 -13.32 -17.82
CA ASP A 114 -9.89 -14.40 -17.79
C ASP A 114 -9.73 -15.32 -16.55
N ASN A 115 -9.03 -14.87 -15.53
CA ASN A 115 -8.92 -15.57 -14.25
C ASN A 115 -10.32 -15.90 -13.71
N PRO A 116 -10.64 -17.18 -13.36
CA PRO A 116 -11.99 -17.58 -12.98
C PRO A 116 -12.52 -16.95 -11.69
N TYR A 117 -11.64 -16.42 -10.84
CA TYR A 117 -11.99 -15.78 -9.58
C TYR A 117 -12.02 -14.25 -9.68
N PHE A 118 -11.43 -13.68 -10.73
CA PHE A 118 -11.36 -12.24 -10.96
C PHE A 118 -11.35 -11.92 -12.46
N PRO A 119 -12.43 -12.27 -13.19
CA PRO A 119 -12.50 -12.03 -14.62
C PRO A 119 -12.79 -10.55 -14.90
N LEU A 120 -12.03 -9.92 -15.79
CA LEU A 120 -12.19 -8.51 -16.18
C LEU A 120 -12.34 -8.41 -17.71
N ALA A 121 -13.46 -8.92 -18.24
CA ALA A 121 -13.79 -8.77 -19.65
C ALA A 121 -14.31 -7.34 -19.92
N PRO A 122 -13.70 -6.58 -20.87
CA PRO A 122 -14.15 -5.22 -21.20
C PRO A 122 -15.64 -5.16 -21.52
N GLY A 123 -16.33 -4.16 -20.96
CA GLY A 123 -17.78 -3.96 -21.05
C GLY A 123 -18.59 -4.65 -19.95
N THR A 124 -17.96 -5.45 -19.08
CA THR A 124 -18.65 -6.05 -17.92
C THR A 124 -18.84 -4.99 -16.83
N ASN A 125 -19.99 -5.02 -16.17
CA ASN A 125 -20.28 -4.24 -14.98
C ASN A 125 -20.63 -5.18 -13.82
N TYR A 126 -19.94 -5.07 -12.70
CA TYR A 126 -20.24 -5.76 -11.45
C TYR A 126 -20.86 -4.77 -10.49
N VAL A 127 -22.00 -5.14 -9.91
CA VAL A 127 -22.74 -4.30 -8.96
C VAL A 127 -22.79 -4.99 -7.63
N TYR A 128 -22.41 -4.29 -6.59
CA TYR A 128 -22.42 -4.79 -5.21
C TYR A 128 -23.25 -3.86 -4.35
N GLU A 129 -24.00 -4.44 -3.42
CA GLU A 129 -24.73 -3.70 -2.40
C GLU A 129 -24.43 -4.28 -1.02
N GLY A 130 -24.28 -3.41 -0.03
CA GLY A 130 -23.99 -3.80 1.33
C GLY A 130 -24.35 -2.73 2.34
N GLN A 131 -24.45 -3.13 3.62
CA GLN A 131 -24.71 -2.20 4.71
C GLN A 131 -23.41 -1.94 5.47
N SER A 132 -23.05 -0.66 5.60
CA SER A 132 -21.94 -0.20 6.44
C SER A 132 -22.45 0.58 7.66
N ALA A 133 -21.55 0.97 8.56
CA ALA A 133 -21.89 1.90 9.64
C ALA A 133 -22.33 3.29 9.13
N GLY A 134 -21.89 3.67 7.92
CA GLY A 134 -22.26 4.94 7.27
C GLY A 134 -23.59 4.89 6.52
N GLY A 135 -24.17 3.70 6.32
CA GLY A 135 -25.42 3.48 5.59
C GLY A 135 -25.30 2.46 4.47
N LEU A 136 -26.28 2.47 3.56
CA LEU A 136 -26.31 1.60 2.37
C LEU A 136 -25.17 2.00 1.43
N VAL A 137 -24.32 1.03 1.12
CA VAL A 137 -23.22 1.18 0.17
C VAL A 137 -23.60 0.47 -1.14
N HIS A 138 -23.42 1.16 -2.26
CA HIS A 138 -23.58 0.61 -3.59
C HIS A 138 -22.30 0.87 -4.37
N THR A 139 -21.72 -0.18 -4.95
CA THR A 139 -20.47 -0.12 -5.74
C THR A 139 -20.77 -0.59 -7.16
N GLU A 140 -20.32 0.17 -8.14
CA GLU A 140 -20.27 -0.23 -9.53
C GLU A 140 -18.80 -0.34 -9.97
N PHE A 141 -18.42 -1.55 -10.40
CA PHE A 141 -17.08 -1.89 -10.85
C PHE A 141 -17.15 -2.19 -12.36
N HIS A 142 -16.95 -1.16 -13.17
CA HIS A 142 -17.10 -1.19 -14.63
C HIS A 142 -15.78 -1.44 -15.32
N VAL A 143 -15.63 -2.59 -16.00
CA VAL A 143 -14.46 -2.89 -16.82
C VAL A 143 -14.56 -2.11 -18.12
N THR A 144 -13.74 -1.08 -18.29
CA THR A 144 -13.78 -0.20 -19.45
C THR A 144 -13.13 -0.86 -20.68
N HIS A 145 -13.25 -0.24 -21.86
CA HIS A 145 -12.49 -0.63 -23.05
C HIS A 145 -11.14 0.09 -23.16
N LYS A 146 -10.77 0.88 -22.14
CA LYS A 146 -9.51 1.61 -22.14
C LYS A 146 -8.40 0.74 -21.53
N THR A 147 -7.18 1.09 -21.91
CA THR A 147 -5.95 0.48 -21.39
C THR A 147 -4.96 1.56 -21.01
N LYS A 148 -4.07 1.24 -20.08
CA LYS A 148 -2.91 2.09 -19.72
C LYS A 148 -1.65 1.23 -19.77
N ARG A 149 -0.54 1.83 -20.22
CA ARG A 149 0.74 1.13 -20.22
C ARG A 149 1.53 1.51 -18.96
N ILE A 150 1.80 0.53 -18.08
CA ILE A 150 2.51 0.71 -16.81
C ILE A 150 3.67 -0.31 -16.77
N LEU A 151 4.89 0.14 -16.52
CA LEU A 151 6.11 -0.69 -16.55
C LEU A 151 6.26 -1.51 -17.85
N GLY A 152 5.73 -0.99 -18.97
CA GLY A 152 5.74 -1.68 -20.26
C GLY A 152 4.63 -2.72 -20.44
N VAL A 153 3.85 -3.04 -19.39
CA VAL A 153 2.69 -3.93 -19.44
C VAL A 153 1.45 -3.14 -19.86
N THR A 154 0.64 -3.70 -20.76
CA THR A 154 -0.68 -3.16 -21.10
C THR A 154 -1.70 -3.62 -20.06
N THR A 155 -2.26 -2.68 -19.29
CA THR A 155 -3.24 -2.97 -18.25
C THR A 155 -4.65 -2.68 -18.75
N VAL A 156 -5.63 -3.42 -18.22
CA VAL A 156 -7.07 -3.15 -18.37
C VAL A 156 -7.46 -2.10 -17.34
N GLU A 157 -8.22 -1.08 -17.76
CA GLU A 157 -8.77 -0.08 -16.87
C GLU A 157 -10.15 -0.50 -16.36
N VAL A 158 -10.35 -0.36 -15.07
CA VAL A 158 -11.66 -0.48 -14.42
C VAL A 158 -12.02 0.87 -13.83
N HIS A 159 -13.27 1.28 -13.97
CA HIS A 159 -13.84 2.43 -13.29
C HIS A 159 -14.70 1.92 -12.13
N ASP A 160 -14.22 2.13 -10.92
CA ASP A 160 -14.90 1.76 -9.68
C ASP A 160 -15.52 3.01 -9.04
N THR A 161 -16.81 2.96 -8.75
CA THR A 161 -17.52 4.04 -8.08
C THR A 161 -18.25 3.51 -6.87
N VAL A 162 -18.14 4.21 -5.75
CA VAL A 162 -18.83 3.88 -4.51
C VAL A 162 -19.77 4.99 -4.11
N THR A 163 -21.03 4.65 -3.87
CA THR A 163 -22.00 5.56 -3.27
C THR A 163 -22.40 5.09 -1.88
N THR A 164 -22.59 6.04 -0.96
CA THR A 164 -23.14 5.78 0.36
C THR A 164 -24.44 6.58 0.53
N ASN A 165 -25.55 5.89 0.77
CA ASN A 165 -26.90 6.48 0.80
C ASN A 165 -27.21 7.30 -0.47
N GLY A 166 -26.81 6.79 -1.65
CA GLY A 166 -27.00 7.42 -2.95
C GLY A 166 -26.12 8.63 -3.25
N LYS A 167 -25.14 8.94 -2.41
CA LYS A 167 -24.16 10.01 -2.64
C LYS A 167 -22.82 9.39 -3.01
N LEU A 168 -22.19 9.86 -4.08
CA LEU A 168 -20.86 9.44 -4.50
C LEU A 168 -19.85 9.75 -3.38
N THR A 169 -19.14 8.74 -2.91
CA THR A 169 -18.15 8.81 -1.85
C THR A 169 -16.75 8.42 -2.32
N GLU A 170 -16.66 7.68 -3.43
CA GLU A 170 -15.39 7.30 -4.06
C GLU A 170 -15.54 7.19 -5.57
N ASP A 171 -14.52 7.65 -6.31
CA ASP A 171 -14.39 7.54 -7.76
C ASP A 171 -12.95 7.14 -8.08
N THR A 172 -12.77 5.94 -8.64
CA THR A 172 -11.45 5.32 -8.80
C THR A 172 -11.28 4.74 -10.21
N LEU A 173 -10.10 4.96 -10.78
CA LEU A 173 -9.65 4.23 -11.97
C LEU A 173 -8.54 3.26 -11.55
N ASP A 174 -8.80 1.98 -11.72
CA ASP A 174 -7.89 0.87 -11.39
C ASP A 174 -7.24 0.29 -12.63
N TRP A 175 -6.01 -0.23 -12.52
CA TRP A 175 -5.31 -0.86 -13.63
C TRP A 175 -4.80 -2.25 -13.27
N PHE A 176 -5.32 -3.24 -13.99
CA PHE A 176 -5.01 -4.66 -13.79
C PHE A 176 -4.39 -5.28 -15.03
N ALA A 177 -3.58 -6.34 -14.85
CA ALA A 177 -3.10 -7.20 -15.93
C ALA A 177 -3.00 -8.64 -15.45
N GLN A 178 -3.11 -9.62 -16.38
CA GLN A 178 -2.95 -11.03 -16.07
C GLN A 178 -1.61 -11.54 -16.62
N ASP A 179 -0.86 -12.28 -15.81
CA ASP A 179 0.33 -12.97 -16.29
C ASP A 179 -0.03 -14.29 -17.00
N ARG A 180 0.96 -14.92 -17.66
CA ARG A 180 0.78 -16.20 -18.38
C ARG A 180 0.43 -17.36 -17.46
N ASP A 181 0.75 -17.25 -16.16
CA ASP A 181 0.39 -18.26 -15.16
C ASP A 181 -1.07 -18.09 -14.67
N GLY A 182 -1.76 -17.03 -15.14
CA GLY A 182 -3.16 -16.72 -14.82
C GLY A 182 -3.36 -15.92 -13.55
N ASN A 183 -2.29 -15.38 -12.93
CA ASN A 183 -2.43 -14.49 -11.79
C ASN A 183 -2.81 -13.09 -12.27
N VAL A 184 -3.72 -12.42 -11.57
CA VAL A 184 -4.08 -11.03 -11.83
C VAL A 184 -3.24 -10.12 -10.94
N TRP A 185 -2.61 -9.15 -11.56
CA TRP A 185 -1.75 -8.16 -10.93
C TRP A 185 -2.43 -6.80 -10.89
N TYR A 186 -2.27 -6.09 -9.79
CA TYR A 186 -2.71 -4.72 -9.60
C TYR A 186 -1.53 -3.77 -9.83
N PHE A 187 -1.64 -2.92 -10.84
CA PHE A 187 -0.58 -2.03 -11.28
C PHE A 187 -0.73 -0.60 -10.81
N GLY A 188 -1.90 -0.25 -10.28
CA GLY A 188 -2.12 1.09 -9.76
C GLY A 188 -3.58 1.48 -9.73
N GLU A 189 -3.83 2.60 -9.08
CA GLU A 189 -5.11 3.27 -9.02
C GLU A 189 -4.95 4.79 -9.06
N ASN A 190 -5.98 5.46 -9.52
CA ASN A 190 -6.18 6.89 -9.31
C ASN A 190 -7.53 7.07 -8.64
N THR A 191 -7.52 7.29 -7.35
CA THR A 191 -8.72 7.34 -6.50
C THR A 191 -8.97 8.74 -5.97
N GLU A 192 -10.23 9.11 -5.87
CA GLU A 192 -10.73 10.31 -5.21
C GLU A 192 -11.80 9.90 -4.19
N GLU A 193 -11.53 10.10 -2.90
CA GLU A 193 -12.60 10.08 -1.89
C GLU A 193 -13.32 11.42 -1.88
N LEU A 194 -14.65 11.40 -1.82
CA LEU A 194 -15.46 12.61 -1.91
C LEU A 194 -16.27 12.87 -0.63
N ILE A 195 -16.30 14.12 -0.21
CA ILE A 195 -17.19 14.64 0.85
C ILE A 195 -18.01 15.78 0.27
N GLY A 196 -19.33 15.59 0.27
CA GLY A 196 -20.24 16.60 -0.30
C GLY A 196 -20.04 16.84 -1.80
N GLY A 197 -19.61 15.81 -2.54
CA GLY A 197 -19.36 15.88 -3.98
C GLY A 197 -18.07 16.60 -4.38
N ARG A 198 -17.13 16.74 -3.45
CA ARG A 198 -15.81 17.35 -3.68
C ARG A 198 -14.72 16.39 -3.22
N PRO A 199 -13.61 16.26 -3.97
CA PRO A 199 -12.48 15.48 -3.53
C PRO A 199 -12.00 15.92 -2.14
N SER A 200 -11.87 14.97 -1.23
CA SER A 200 -11.39 15.18 0.14
C SER A 200 -9.97 14.65 0.34
N THR A 201 -9.63 13.57 -0.36
CA THR A 201 -8.30 12.97 -0.34
C THR A 201 -8.07 12.16 -1.62
N LEU A 202 -6.81 12.00 -2.00
CA LEU A 202 -6.32 11.10 -3.04
C LEU A 202 -5.56 9.92 -2.42
N ALA A 203 -5.78 9.66 -1.12
CA ALA A 203 -5.12 8.56 -0.41
C ALA A 203 -5.47 7.22 -1.07
N GLY A 204 -4.46 6.39 -1.30
CA GLY A 204 -4.59 5.16 -2.08
C GLY A 204 -3.99 5.29 -3.48
N THR A 205 -4.09 6.45 -4.13
CA THR A 205 -3.55 6.66 -5.48
C THR A 205 -2.07 6.25 -5.58
N PHE A 206 -1.79 5.34 -6.51
CA PHE A 206 -0.42 4.95 -6.86
C PHE A 206 -0.33 4.46 -8.31
N THR A 207 0.87 4.52 -8.87
CA THR A 207 1.21 3.87 -10.15
C THR A 207 2.49 3.07 -9.96
N ALA A 208 2.47 1.79 -10.31
CA ALA A 208 3.66 0.94 -10.20
C ALA A 208 4.81 1.51 -11.03
N GLY A 209 6.02 1.55 -10.44
CA GLY A 209 7.21 2.17 -11.02
C GLY A 209 7.38 3.64 -10.68
N GLU A 210 6.40 4.30 -10.08
CA GLU A 210 6.47 5.69 -9.62
C GLU A 210 6.66 5.73 -8.10
N ASN A 211 7.49 6.66 -7.60
CA ASN A 211 7.73 6.88 -6.17
C ASN A 211 8.04 5.61 -5.35
N GLY A 212 8.61 4.59 -5.98
CA GLY A 212 8.95 3.31 -5.33
C GLY A 212 7.80 2.32 -5.23
N ALA A 213 6.60 2.63 -5.75
CA ALA A 213 5.48 1.70 -5.77
C ALA A 213 5.77 0.48 -6.65
N ARG A 214 5.28 -0.68 -6.25
CA ARG A 214 5.41 -1.96 -6.96
C ARG A 214 4.05 -2.57 -7.23
N PRO A 215 3.86 -3.27 -8.36
CA PRO A 215 2.62 -4.00 -8.58
C PRO A 215 2.56 -5.24 -7.69
N GLY A 216 1.36 -5.68 -7.33
CA GLY A 216 1.15 -6.88 -6.52
C GLY A 216 0.12 -7.82 -7.13
N ILE A 217 0.19 -9.10 -6.80
CA ILE A 217 -0.82 -10.08 -7.22
C ILE A 217 -2.07 -9.87 -6.35
N ILE A 218 -3.18 -9.43 -6.97
CA ILE A 218 -4.47 -9.28 -6.29
C ILE A 218 -5.26 -10.60 -6.29
N MET A 219 -5.12 -11.41 -7.34
CA MET A 219 -5.78 -12.72 -7.45
C MET A 219 -4.86 -13.75 -8.09
N LYS A 220 -4.66 -14.88 -7.41
CA LYS A 220 -3.91 -16.01 -7.97
C LYS A 220 -4.75 -16.83 -8.94
N ALA A 221 -4.08 -17.46 -9.90
CA ALA A 221 -4.71 -18.48 -10.75
C ALA A 221 -5.28 -19.65 -9.92
N HIS A 222 -4.56 -20.02 -8.86
CA HIS A 222 -4.92 -21.10 -7.94
C HIS A 222 -4.84 -20.62 -6.49
N PRO A 223 -5.86 -19.88 -6.00
CA PRO A 223 -5.88 -19.40 -4.63
C PRO A 223 -5.99 -20.59 -3.65
N ALA A 224 -5.28 -20.51 -2.52
CA ALA A 224 -5.32 -21.53 -1.48
C ALA A 224 -5.57 -20.89 -0.11
N ILE A 225 -6.42 -21.53 0.70
CA ILE A 225 -6.73 -21.08 2.06
C ILE A 225 -5.45 -21.03 2.91
N GLY A 226 -5.28 -19.94 3.67
CA GLY A 226 -4.16 -19.74 4.60
C GLY A 226 -2.86 -19.26 3.95
N ARG A 227 -2.83 -19.03 2.65
CA ARG A 227 -1.71 -18.35 1.98
C ARG A 227 -1.94 -16.85 1.92
N SER A 228 -0.89 -16.08 2.20
CA SER A 228 -0.87 -14.60 2.09
C SER A 228 0.18 -14.20 1.06
N GLU A 229 -0.13 -13.18 0.29
CA GLU A 229 0.81 -12.58 -0.65
C GLU A 229 1.15 -11.15 -0.20
N ARG A 230 2.27 -10.62 -0.68
CA ARG A 230 2.56 -9.19 -0.54
C ARG A 230 1.78 -8.44 -1.60
N HIS A 231 1.05 -7.43 -1.14
CA HIS A 231 0.52 -6.37 -1.99
C HIS A 231 1.27 -5.08 -1.66
N VAL A 232 1.17 -4.12 -2.55
CA VAL A 232 1.75 -2.79 -2.37
C VAL A 232 1.19 -2.10 -1.13
#